data_629b2b93358a16b9af75e20d4d6344c7
#
_entry.id   629b2b93358a16b9af75e20d4d6344c7
#
_cell.length_a   1.000
_cell.length_b   1.000
_cell.length_c   1.000
_cell.angle_alpha   90.00
_cell.angle_beta   90.00
_cell.angle_gamma   90.00
#
_symmetry.space_group_name_H-M   'P 1'
#
loop_
_entity.id
_entity.type
_entity.pdbx_description
1 polymer ?
#
loop_
_entity_poly.entity_id
_entity_poly.type
_entity_poly.pdbx_seq_one_letter_code
_entity_poly.pdbx_strand_id
1 'polypeptide(L)'
;MLLGQAIERSLANVTVPIPNDKPVIVEAVGFAMGTPLLQDNADRTTGVIYASSSDLLFVRDVTSRELGRMGLRIGKGAEVKGYLIRVMVQALGTEQGTVLFGLPALQSILLPVALPEVALYKNQHQRALVRLSLDIYDLGTGRFVHSTPWYEASAFYNEYTVLIIFTFKSTDLQPPP
;
A
#
# COMPACT_ATOMS: atom_id res chain seq x y z
N MET A 1 2.00 -2.70 7.41
CA MET A 1 3.26 -3.30 6.92
C MET A 1 3.23 -3.59 5.41
N LEU A 2 2.25 -4.31 4.87
CA LEU A 2 2.15 -4.66 3.44
C LEU A 2 2.23 -3.45 2.50
N LEU A 3 1.43 -2.42 2.75
CA LEU A 3 1.40 -1.22 1.91
C LEU A 3 2.74 -0.49 1.90
N GLY A 4 3.40 -0.38 3.06
CA GLY A 4 4.73 0.25 3.16
C GLY A 4 5.77 -0.47 2.31
N GLN A 5 5.82 -1.80 2.36
CA GLN A 5 6.74 -2.58 1.53
C GLN A 5 6.41 -2.50 0.03
N ALA A 6 5.12 -2.46 -0.34
CA ALA A 6 4.74 -2.26 -1.73
C ALA A 6 5.23 -0.89 -2.25
N ILE A 7 5.10 0.18 -1.44
CA ILE A 7 5.63 1.51 -1.79
C ILE A 7 7.16 1.47 -1.90
N GLU A 8 7.87 0.92 -0.91
CA GLU A 8 9.34 0.80 -0.92
C GLU A 8 9.84 0.05 -2.16
N ARG A 9 9.18 -1.05 -2.52
CA ARG A 9 9.51 -1.82 -3.74
C ARG A 9 9.25 -1.03 -5.02
N SER A 10 8.16 -0.27 -5.09
CA SER A 10 7.88 0.56 -6.26
C SER A 10 8.93 1.65 -6.46
N LEU A 11 9.55 2.11 -5.37
CA LEU A 11 10.60 3.13 -5.39
C LEU A 11 12.02 2.58 -5.55
N ALA A 12 12.24 1.27 -5.37
CA ALA A 12 13.57 0.67 -5.36
C ALA A 12 14.39 0.91 -6.64
N ASN A 13 13.72 1.04 -7.79
CA ASN A 13 14.36 1.26 -9.10
C ASN A 13 14.14 2.69 -9.62
N VAL A 14 13.67 3.60 -8.79
CA VAL A 14 13.42 4.98 -9.19
C VAL A 14 14.75 5.73 -9.31
N THR A 15 14.93 6.38 -10.44
CA THR A 15 16.05 7.30 -10.66
C THR A 15 15.51 8.71 -10.75
N VAL A 16 16.03 9.58 -9.90
CA VAL A 16 15.62 11.00 -9.83
C VAL A 16 16.77 11.84 -10.39
N PRO A 17 16.64 12.43 -11.58
CA PRO A 17 17.73 13.15 -12.25
C PRO A 17 17.84 14.59 -11.74
N ILE A 18 18.03 14.78 -10.43
CA ILE A 18 18.24 16.09 -9.81
C ILE A 18 19.52 16.09 -8.97
N PRO A 19 20.18 17.24 -8.81
CA PRO A 19 21.35 17.38 -7.95
C PRO A 19 21.01 17.15 -6.47
N ASN A 20 21.86 16.39 -5.77
CA ASN A 20 21.64 16.07 -4.34
C ASN A 20 21.89 17.25 -3.38
N ASP A 21 22.51 18.31 -3.86
CA ASP A 21 22.82 19.52 -3.09
C ASP A 21 21.60 20.42 -2.84
N LYS A 22 20.56 20.29 -3.69
CA LYS A 22 19.33 21.08 -3.57
C LYS A 22 18.27 20.35 -2.73
N PRO A 23 17.56 21.09 -1.86
CA PRO A 23 16.49 20.51 -1.08
C PRO A 23 15.28 20.15 -1.94
N VAL A 24 14.58 19.09 -1.51
CA VAL A 24 13.42 18.54 -2.19
C VAL A 24 12.21 18.57 -1.26
N ILE A 25 11.09 19.08 -1.75
CA ILE A 25 9.78 18.94 -1.09
C ILE A 25 9.05 17.78 -1.75
N VAL A 26 8.41 16.93 -0.96
CA VAL A 26 7.62 15.81 -1.46
C VAL A 26 6.15 16.04 -1.16
N GLU A 27 5.32 15.94 -2.18
CA GLU A 27 3.85 15.94 -2.09
C GLU A 27 3.30 14.65 -2.69
N ALA A 28 2.20 14.13 -2.15
CA ALA A 28 1.48 13.00 -2.74
C ALA A 28 0.10 13.46 -3.21
N VAL A 29 -0.25 13.08 -4.44
CA VAL A 29 -1.53 13.38 -5.06
C VAL A 29 -2.12 12.08 -5.61
N GLY A 30 -3.35 11.76 -5.21
CA GLY A 30 -4.07 10.59 -5.68
C GLY A 30 -5.26 10.97 -6.53
N PHE A 31 -5.55 10.15 -7.54
CA PHE A 31 -6.80 10.22 -8.27
C PHE A 31 -7.84 9.40 -7.52
N ALA A 32 -8.79 10.05 -6.86
CA ALA A 32 -9.96 9.38 -6.32
C ALA A 32 -10.88 8.99 -7.48
N MET A 33 -10.70 7.83 -8.07
CA MET A 33 -11.75 7.25 -8.90
C MET A 33 -12.78 6.61 -7.97
N GLY A 34 -13.84 7.35 -7.67
CA GLY A 34 -15.01 6.82 -6.98
C GLY A 34 -15.78 5.88 -7.91
N THR A 35 -15.60 4.59 -7.74
CA THR A 35 -16.55 3.60 -8.24
C THR A 35 -17.21 2.93 -7.05
N PRO A 36 -18.55 2.83 -7.05
CA PRO A 36 -19.26 2.19 -5.95
C PRO A 36 -18.92 0.70 -5.87
N LEU A 37 -18.78 0.23 -4.67
CA LEU A 37 -18.64 -1.18 -4.33
C LEU A 37 -19.82 -1.97 -4.91
N LEU A 38 -19.58 -2.86 -5.84
CA LEU A 38 -20.51 -3.92 -6.15
C LEU A 38 -20.40 -4.96 -5.04
N GLN A 39 -21.39 -4.96 -4.17
CA GLN A 39 -21.54 -5.97 -3.13
C GLN A 39 -22.09 -7.23 -3.80
N ASP A 40 -21.22 -8.15 -4.15
CA ASP A 40 -21.62 -9.45 -4.65
C ASP A 40 -21.93 -10.37 -3.46
N ASN A 41 -23.16 -10.88 -3.42
CA ASN A 41 -23.76 -11.63 -2.32
C ASN A 41 -23.29 -13.09 -2.23
N ALA A 42 -22.07 -13.40 -2.58
CA ALA A 42 -21.55 -14.75 -2.45
C ALA A 42 -20.28 -14.72 -1.59
N ASP A 43 -20.37 -15.15 -0.36
CA ASP A 43 -19.31 -15.65 0.58
C ASP A 43 -17.83 -15.19 0.40
N ARG A 44 -17.58 -14.15 -0.42
CA ARG A 44 -16.30 -13.54 -0.66
C ARG A 44 -16.37 -12.08 -0.24
N THR A 45 -15.91 -11.77 0.96
CA THR A 45 -15.72 -10.39 1.38
C THR A 45 -14.45 -9.85 0.71
N THR A 46 -14.59 -9.38 -0.52
CA THR A 46 -13.53 -8.65 -1.22
C THR A 46 -13.83 -7.16 -1.09
N GLY A 47 -13.10 -6.48 -0.24
CA GLY A 47 -13.20 -5.02 -0.08
C GLY A 47 -12.04 -4.34 -0.81
N VAL A 48 -12.33 -3.49 -1.78
CA VAL A 48 -11.35 -2.54 -2.35
C VAL A 48 -11.45 -1.24 -1.57
N ILE A 49 -10.40 -0.88 -0.86
CA ILE A 49 -10.33 0.37 -0.10
C ILE A 49 -9.58 1.40 -0.93
N TYR A 50 -10.23 2.54 -1.16
CA TYR A 50 -9.62 3.68 -1.87
C TYR A 50 -8.67 4.46 -0.95
N ALA A 51 -7.64 5.07 -1.56
CA ALA A 51 -6.69 5.91 -0.85
C ALA A 51 -7.41 7.08 -0.15
N SER A 52 -7.33 7.10 1.17
CA SER A 52 -7.76 8.23 2.00
C SER A 52 -6.68 9.32 2.01
N SER A 53 -7.01 10.48 2.54
CA SER A 53 -6.01 11.55 2.77
C SER A 53 -4.88 11.08 3.69
N SER A 54 -5.16 10.19 4.65
CA SER A 54 -4.16 9.57 5.52
C SER A 54 -3.22 8.63 4.75
N ASP A 55 -3.73 7.91 3.75
CA ASP A 55 -2.92 7.03 2.91
C ASP A 55 -1.98 7.82 2.01
N LEU A 56 -2.42 8.96 1.47
CA LEU A 56 -1.56 9.86 0.71
C LEU A 56 -0.46 10.49 1.58
N LEU A 57 -0.76 10.86 2.82
CA LEU A 57 0.25 11.30 3.78
C LEU A 57 1.27 10.19 4.07
N PHE A 58 0.80 8.94 4.21
CA PHE A 58 1.67 7.80 4.41
C PHE A 58 2.58 7.56 3.18
N VAL A 59 2.03 7.60 1.95
CA VAL A 59 2.83 7.51 0.72
C VAL A 59 3.89 8.60 0.67
N ARG A 60 3.52 9.87 0.96
CA ARG A 60 4.45 10.98 1.02
C ARG A 60 5.60 10.73 1.99
N ASP A 61 5.27 10.26 3.20
CA ASP A 61 6.25 10.06 4.25
C ASP A 61 7.20 8.89 3.94
N VAL A 62 6.68 7.78 3.40
CA VAL A 62 7.51 6.66 2.93
C VAL A 62 8.40 7.09 1.77
N THR A 63 7.84 7.79 0.77
CA THR A 63 8.63 8.30 -0.36
C THR A 63 9.71 9.27 0.08
N SER A 64 9.40 10.19 1.00
CA SER A 64 10.37 11.13 1.56
C SER A 64 11.54 10.41 2.23
N ARG A 65 11.24 9.34 2.98
CA ARG A 65 12.26 8.51 3.62
C ARG A 65 13.15 7.80 2.60
N GLU A 66 12.55 7.21 1.55
CA GLU A 66 13.32 6.50 0.51
C GLU A 66 14.19 7.45 -0.30
N LEU A 67 13.66 8.61 -0.69
CA LEU A 67 14.45 9.64 -1.37
C LEU A 67 15.58 10.16 -0.47
N GLY A 68 15.35 10.29 0.84
CA GLY A 68 16.40 10.61 1.81
C GLY A 68 17.49 9.53 1.88
N ARG A 69 17.14 8.24 1.82
CA ARG A 69 18.10 7.13 1.75
C ARG A 69 18.93 7.14 0.46
N MET A 70 18.35 7.64 -0.64
CA MET A 70 19.07 7.86 -1.91
C MET A 70 20.00 9.08 -1.87
N GLY A 71 20.07 9.80 -0.75
CA GLY A 71 20.95 10.95 -0.54
C GLY A 71 20.34 12.32 -0.84
N LEU A 72 19.04 12.39 -1.15
CA LEU A 72 18.37 13.66 -1.38
C LEU A 72 18.06 14.38 -0.05
N ARG A 73 18.23 15.69 -0.04
CA ARG A 73 17.94 16.53 1.13
C ARG A 73 16.44 16.85 1.19
N ILE A 74 15.71 16.22 2.10
CA ILE A 74 14.28 16.50 2.27
C ILE A 74 14.09 17.81 3.04
N GLY A 75 13.51 18.80 2.38
CA GLY A 75 13.18 20.11 2.95
C GLY A 75 11.79 20.16 3.56
N LYS A 76 11.60 21.04 4.52
CA LYS A 76 10.30 21.33 5.14
C LYS A 76 9.97 22.81 4.95
N GLY A 77 8.82 23.11 4.34
CA GLY A 77 8.29 24.48 4.23
C GLY A 77 8.39 25.13 2.84
N ALA A 78 7.61 26.20 2.66
CA ALA A 78 7.41 26.87 1.36
C ALA A 78 8.58 27.74 0.87
N GLU A 79 9.58 28.01 1.71
CA GLU A 79 10.73 28.89 1.36
C GLU A 79 11.90 28.14 0.71
N VAL A 80 11.71 26.89 0.37
CA VAL A 80 12.77 26.04 -0.15
C VAL A 80 13.03 26.36 -1.62
N LYS A 81 14.19 26.95 -1.91
CA LYS A 81 14.70 27.04 -3.28
C LYS A 81 15.28 25.68 -3.66
N GLY A 82 14.50 24.84 -4.34
CA GLY A 82 14.90 23.50 -4.69
C GLY A 82 13.91 22.85 -5.65
N TYR A 83 13.60 21.59 -5.43
CA TYR A 83 12.68 20.84 -6.27
C TYR A 83 11.44 20.40 -5.50
N LEU A 84 10.30 20.35 -6.20
CA LEU A 84 9.10 19.68 -5.76
C LEU A 84 9.03 18.33 -6.48
N ILE A 85 8.96 17.25 -5.72
CA ILE A 85 8.63 15.91 -6.23
C ILE A 85 7.18 15.64 -5.87
N ARG A 86 6.34 15.59 -6.88
CA ARG A 86 4.93 15.22 -6.75
C ARG A 86 4.77 13.75 -7.06
N VAL A 87 4.39 12.98 -6.05
CA VAL A 87 4.09 11.56 -6.18
C VAL A 87 2.67 11.42 -6.69
N MET A 88 2.53 11.02 -7.95
CA MET A 88 1.25 10.74 -8.58
C MET A 88 0.85 9.30 -8.24
N VAL A 89 -0.21 9.12 -7.46
CA VAL A 89 -0.69 7.81 -7.04
C VAL A 89 -1.90 7.43 -7.88
N GLN A 90 -1.76 6.42 -8.73
CA GLN A 90 -2.83 5.92 -9.59
C GLN A 90 -3.61 4.78 -8.91
N ALA A 91 -2.91 3.89 -8.22
CA ALA A 91 -3.53 2.82 -7.45
C ALA A 91 -2.81 2.68 -6.11
N LEU A 92 -3.58 2.58 -5.06
CA LEU A 92 -3.12 2.35 -3.70
C LEU A 92 -4.22 1.61 -2.95
N GLY A 93 -3.96 0.39 -2.56
CA GLY A 93 -4.98 -0.38 -1.87
C GLY A 93 -4.44 -1.66 -1.26
N THR A 94 -5.26 -2.22 -0.37
CA THR A 94 -5.07 -3.54 0.18
C THR A 94 -6.30 -4.38 -0.13
N GLU A 95 -6.06 -5.59 -0.57
CA GLU A 95 -7.07 -6.63 -0.76
C GLU A 95 -6.88 -7.66 0.34
N GLN A 96 -7.97 -8.12 0.91
CA GLN A 96 -7.96 -9.25 1.83
C GLN A 96 -9.12 -10.18 1.52
N GLY A 97 -8.89 -11.47 1.69
CA GLY A 97 -9.92 -12.47 1.51
C GLY A 97 -9.67 -13.68 2.39
N THR A 98 -10.75 -14.41 2.64
CA THR A 98 -10.70 -15.65 3.40
C THR A 98 -11.45 -16.73 2.62
N VAL A 99 -10.81 -17.87 2.46
CA VAL A 99 -11.44 -19.08 1.94
C VAL A 99 -11.51 -20.08 3.10
N LEU A 100 -12.70 -20.50 3.44
CA LEU A 100 -12.96 -21.48 4.51
C LEU A 100 -13.63 -22.71 3.92
N PHE A 101 -13.06 -23.88 4.20
CA PHE A 101 -13.71 -25.17 4.01
C PHE A 101 -13.85 -25.83 5.37
N GLY A 102 -15.08 -25.95 5.85
CA GLY A 102 -15.41 -26.46 7.19
C GLY A 102 -16.71 -25.87 7.72
N LEU A 103 -16.85 -25.81 9.03
CA LEU A 103 -18.00 -25.21 9.69
C LEU A 103 -17.63 -23.80 10.16
N PRO A 104 -18.31 -22.74 9.68
CA PRO A 104 -18.07 -21.38 10.16
C PRO A 104 -18.53 -21.26 11.63
N ALA A 105 -17.99 -20.27 12.34
CA ALA A 105 -18.45 -19.94 13.67
C ALA A 105 -19.94 -19.55 13.62
N LEU A 106 -20.78 -20.23 14.39
CA LEU A 106 -22.21 -19.96 14.46
C LEU A 106 -22.57 -19.41 15.83
N GLN A 107 -23.17 -18.22 15.82
CA GLN A 107 -23.87 -17.68 16.98
C GLN A 107 -25.36 -17.85 16.77
N SER A 108 -26.01 -18.63 17.61
CA SER A 108 -27.45 -18.84 17.55
C SER A 108 -28.14 -18.08 18.69
N ILE A 109 -29.19 -17.33 18.34
CA ILE A 109 -30.05 -16.66 19.32
C ILE A 109 -30.85 -17.68 20.13
N LEU A 110 -31.06 -18.88 19.59
CA LEU A 110 -31.87 -19.95 20.19
C LEU A 110 -31.04 -20.88 21.10
N LEU A 111 -29.73 -20.93 20.92
CA LEU A 111 -28.84 -21.74 21.75
C LEU A 111 -27.86 -20.81 22.47
N PRO A 112 -27.76 -20.85 23.81
CA PRO A 112 -26.86 -20.00 24.57
C PRO A 112 -25.37 -20.41 24.43
N VAL A 113 -25.05 -21.22 23.41
CA VAL A 113 -23.70 -21.72 23.14
C VAL A 113 -23.28 -21.28 21.75
N ALA A 114 -22.19 -20.54 21.66
CA ALA A 114 -21.51 -20.27 20.40
C ALA A 114 -20.75 -21.50 19.95
N LEU A 115 -21.01 -21.96 18.71
CA LEU A 115 -20.22 -23.02 18.10
C LEU A 115 -18.94 -22.40 17.54
N PRO A 116 -17.76 -22.89 17.92
CA PRO A 116 -16.50 -22.40 17.37
C PRO A 116 -16.37 -22.76 15.88
N GLU A 117 -15.56 -22.00 15.17
CA GLU A 117 -15.17 -22.32 13.79
C GLU A 117 -14.38 -23.64 13.77
N VAL A 118 -14.78 -24.56 12.90
CA VAL A 118 -14.07 -25.82 12.65
C VAL A 118 -13.54 -25.80 11.22
N ALA A 119 -12.32 -25.34 11.04
CA ALA A 119 -11.68 -25.21 9.74
C ALA A 119 -10.95 -26.51 9.38
N LEU A 120 -11.43 -27.24 8.40
CA LEU A 120 -10.65 -28.31 7.76
C LEU A 120 -9.56 -27.73 6.87
N TYR A 121 -9.87 -26.63 6.18
CA TYR A 121 -8.94 -25.79 5.45
C TYR A 121 -9.39 -24.34 5.54
N LYS A 122 -8.46 -23.45 5.89
CA LYS A 122 -8.67 -21.99 5.88
C LYS A 122 -7.47 -21.34 5.25
N ASN A 123 -7.72 -20.47 4.29
CA ASN A 123 -6.70 -19.60 3.70
C ASN A 123 -7.13 -18.15 3.89
N GLN A 124 -6.31 -17.39 4.59
CA GLN A 124 -6.43 -15.95 4.71
C GLN A 124 -5.33 -15.32 3.88
N HIS A 125 -5.70 -14.56 2.87
CA HIS A 125 -4.77 -13.84 2.03
C HIS A 125 -4.93 -12.33 2.17
N GLN A 126 -3.81 -11.63 2.17
CA GLN A 126 -3.74 -10.18 2.14
C GLN A 126 -2.73 -9.77 1.07
N ARG A 127 -3.10 -8.81 0.26
CA ARG A 127 -2.24 -8.26 -0.78
C ARG A 127 -2.33 -6.75 -0.77
N ALA A 128 -1.19 -6.07 -0.85
CA ALA A 128 -1.11 -4.64 -1.14
C ALA A 128 -0.68 -4.44 -2.58
N LEU A 129 -1.29 -3.46 -3.25
CA LEU A 129 -0.93 -3.02 -4.60
C LEU A 129 -0.70 -1.51 -4.58
N VAL A 130 0.39 -1.09 -5.21
CA VAL A 130 0.76 0.32 -5.38
C VAL A 130 1.16 0.55 -6.83
N ARG A 131 0.63 1.64 -7.43
CA ARG A 131 1.09 2.14 -8.72
C ARG A 131 1.26 3.65 -8.62
N LEU A 132 2.49 4.11 -8.82
CA LEU A 132 2.85 5.51 -8.68
C LEU A 132 3.88 5.97 -9.74
N SER A 133 3.97 7.29 -9.94
CA SER A 133 5.02 7.96 -10.70
C SER A 133 5.46 9.23 -9.97
N LEU A 134 6.61 9.77 -10.32
CA LEU A 134 7.13 11.00 -9.75
C LEU A 134 7.23 12.10 -10.81
N ASP A 135 6.57 13.22 -10.56
CA ASP A 135 6.69 14.43 -11.36
C ASP A 135 7.58 15.44 -10.63
N ILE A 136 8.59 15.95 -11.30
CA ILE A 136 9.61 16.82 -10.73
C ILE A 136 9.46 18.22 -11.30
N TYR A 137 9.40 19.22 -10.41
CA TYR A 137 9.30 20.63 -10.72
C TYR A 137 10.44 21.41 -10.04
N ASP A 138 11.01 22.36 -10.74
CA ASP A 138 11.93 23.35 -10.15
C ASP A 138 11.11 24.45 -9.46
N LEU A 139 11.24 24.59 -8.14
CA LEU A 139 10.51 25.59 -7.35
C LEU A 139 10.95 27.01 -7.60
N GLY A 140 12.17 27.23 -8.08
CA GLY A 140 12.67 28.57 -8.38
C GLY A 140 12.07 29.17 -9.64
N THR A 141 11.77 28.30 -10.63
CA THR A 141 11.23 28.72 -11.93
C THR A 141 9.79 28.29 -12.16
N GLY A 142 9.26 27.39 -11.32
CA GLY A 142 7.95 26.75 -11.51
C GLY A 142 7.87 25.79 -12.69
N ARG A 143 9.02 25.47 -13.33
CA ARG A 143 9.06 24.66 -14.54
C ARG A 143 9.03 23.17 -14.22
N PHE A 144 8.30 22.41 -15.03
CA PHE A 144 8.38 20.97 -15.06
C PHE A 144 9.77 20.55 -15.56
N VAL A 145 10.39 19.60 -14.87
CA VAL A 145 11.75 19.11 -15.15
C VAL A 145 11.71 17.72 -15.73
N HIS A 146 10.99 16.80 -15.09
CA HIS A 146 10.98 15.40 -15.48
C HIS A 146 9.77 14.65 -14.90
N SER A 147 9.30 13.61 -15.58
CA SER A 147 8.38 12.63 -15.04
C SER A 147 8.98 11.23 -15.20
N THR A 148 8.88 10.45 -14.15
CA THR A 148 9.30 9.04 -14.21
C THR A 148 8.21 8.19 -14.86
N PRO A 149 8.56 7.00 -15.37
CA PRO A 149 7.55 6.02 -15.75
C PRO A 149 6.72 5.61 -14.55
N TRP A 150 5.60 4.95 -14.81
CA TRP A 150 4.77 4.34 -13.76
C TRP A 150 5.47 3.11 -13.19
N TYR A 151 5.64 3.11 -11.89
CA TYR A 151 6.16 1.97 -11.13
C TYR A 151 4.99 1.27 -10.43
N GLU A 152 4.98 -0.04 -10.56
CA GLU A 152 3.98 -0.88 -9.91
C GLU A 152 4.67 -1.92 -9.05
N ALA A 153 4.18 -2.11 -7.84
CA ALA A 153 4.65 -3.14 -6.94
C ALA A 153 3.53 -3.68 -6.06
N SER A 154 3.72 -4.90 -5.62
CA SER A 154 2.81 -5.54 -4.67
C SER A 154 3.58 -6.22 -3.55
N ALA A 155 2.89 -6.45 -2.43
CA ALA A 155 3.35 -7.26 -1.33
C ALA A 155 2.22 -8.16 -0.87
N PHE A 156 2.51 -9.38 -0.40
CA PHE A 156 1.48 -10.32 0.02
C PHE A 156 1.82 -11.01 1.34
N TYR A 157 0.76 -11.47 1.99
CA TYR A 157 0.81 -12.31 3.16
C TYR A 157 -0.33 -13.31 3.10
N ASN A 158 0.01 -14.60 3.17
CA ASN A 158 -0.97 -15.69 3.20
C ASN A 158 -0.76 -16.51 4.47
N GLU A 159 -1.87 -16.84 5.11
CA GLU A 159 -1.89 -17.75 6.25
C GLU A 159 -2.83 -18.92 5.95
N TYR A 160 -2.31 -20.13 6.08
CA TYR A 160 -3.04 -21.36 5.81
C TYR A 160 -3.20 -22.15 7.11
N THR A 161 -4.42 -22.55 7.41
CA THR A 161 -4.73 -23.48 8.51
C THR A 161 -5.31 -24.75 7.93
N VAL A 162 -4.76 -25.89 8.29
CA VAL A 162 -5.19 -27.23 7.84
C VAL A 162 -5.49 -28.10 9.05
N LEU A 163 -6.62 -28.83 8.99
CA LEU A 163 -7.07 -29.75 10.03
C LEU A 163 -7.09 -29.07 11.42
N ILE A 164 -7.52 -27.81 11.48
CA ILE A 164 -7.73 -27.01 12.71
C ILE A 164 -6.43 -26.61 13.41
N ILE A 165 -5.38 -27.44 13.35
CA ILE A 165 -4.18 -27.35 14.21
C ILE A 165 -2.91 -26.95 13.45
N PHE A 166 -2.81 -27.22 12.15
CA PHE A 166 -1.60 -26.91 11.38
C PHE A 166 -1.74 -25.55 10.72
N THR A 167 -0.95 -24.58 11.17
CA THR A 167 -0.91 -23.23 10.57
C THR A 167 0.48 -22.95 10.01
N PHE A 168 0.54 -22.52 8.75
CA PHE A 168 1.75 -22.07 8.08
C PHE A 168 1.51 -20.80 7.30
N LYS A 169 2.58 -20.02 7.13
CA LYS A 169 2.54 -18.70 6.53
C LYS A 169 3.41 -18.66 5.28
N SER A 170 2.91 -17.98 4.26
CA SER A 170 3.66 -17.67 3.05
C SER A 170 3.60 -16.17 2.82
N THR A 171 4.75 -15.53 2.75
CA THR A 171 4.83 -14.09 2.58
C THR A 171 6.09 -13.71 1.84
N ASP A 172 6.02 -12.60 1.12
CA ASP A 172 7.17 -11.94 0.52
C ASP A 172 7.64 -10.73 1.35
N LEU A 173 7.08 -10.56 2.56
CA LEU A 173 7.50 -9.52 3.49
C LEU A 173 8.92 -9.76 3.98
N GLN A 174 9.74 -8.73 3.94
CA GLN A 174 11.04 -8.76 4.61
C GLN A 174 10.84 -8.78 6.13
N PRO A 175 11.58 -9.63 6.87
CA PRO A 175 11.54 -9.57 8.32
C PRO A 175 11.97 -8.19 8.79
N PRO A 176 11.41 -7.69 9.92
CA PRO A 176 11.87 -6.44 10.51
C PRO A 176 13.36 -6.55 10.86
N PRO A 177 14.14 -5.47 10.71
CA PRO A 177 15.54 -5.41 11.06
C PRO A 177 15.77 -5.63 12.54
#